data_20754b625535703968b423a073a1e58b
#
_entry.id   20754b625535703968b423a073a1e58b
#
_cell.length_a   1.000
_cell.length_b   1.000
_cell.length_c   1.000
_cell.angle_alpha   90.00
_cell.angle_beta   90.00
_cell.angle_gamma   90.00
#
_symmetry.space_group_name_H-M   'P 1'
#
loop_
_entity.id
_entity.type
_entity.pdbx_description
1 polymer ?
#
loop_
_entity_poly.entity_id
_entity_poly.type
_entity_poly.pdbx_seq_one_letter_code
_entity_poly.pdbx_strand_id
1 'polypeptide(L)'
;MIVDDDADMRTLLAEYFRRLGFEVTEKESGPSALQAATATRFDCFIFDVAMPEMTGIELLKKLRERDVTTPTLFLTAHDLLDDRVAGFEAGADDYLAKPFSPRELEYRVEALLRRGGAAPPETDGERIEVGDLVIDKRRHEVIRNGFRVDLTPLEFQILELLASEPGRAWSRNALLDRVWSTDYEGYQRNIDPHINRLRKKLETDPKNPRYVLTVRGVGYKLNEAP
;
A
#
# COMPACT_ATOMS: atom_id res chain seq x y z
N MET A 1 0.17 5.56 -13.26
CA MET A 1 -0.35 6.92 -13.53
C MET A 1 0.36 7.92 -12.63
N ILE A 2 0.76 9.07 -13.17
CA ILE A 2 1.41 10.18 -12.44
C ILE A 2 0.42 11.34 -12.37
N VAL A 3 0.23 11.91 -11.18
CA VAL A 3 -0.69 13.04 -10.93
C VAL A 3 0.05 14.10 -10.13
N ASP A 4 0.26 15.24 -10.73
CA ASP A 4 0.95 16.41 -10.16
C ASP A 4 0.44 17.64 -10.90
N ASP A 5 0.13 18.74 -10.26
CA ASP A 5 -0.31 19.99 -10.90
C ASP A 5 0.85 20.75 -11.55
N ASP A 6 2.08 20.52 -11.09
CA ASP A 6 3.30 21.04 -11.73
C ASP A 6 3.59 20.31 -13.05
N ALA A 7 3.43 21.02 -14.17
CA ALA A 7 3.62 20.48 -15.51
C ALA A 7 5.06 20.05 -15.78
N ASP A 8 6.05 20.75 -15.25
CA ASP A 8 7.46 20.47 -15.47
C ASP A 8 7.87 19.19 -14.71
N MET A 9 7.46 19.08 -13.46
CA MET A 9 7.67 17.88 -12.64
C MET A 9 6.98 16.67 -13.26
N ARG A 10 5.72 16.80 -13.65
CA ARG A 10 4.94 15.73 -14.28
C ARG A 10 5.58 15.24 -15.57
N THR A 11 5.99 16.15 -16.44
CA THR A 11 6.66 15.83 -17.72
C THR A 11 8.01 15.14 -17.48
N LEU A 12 8.83 15.67 -16.56
CA LEU A 12 10.13 15.10 -16.21
C LEU A 12 9.98 13.64 -15.74
N LEU A 13 9.05 13.39 -14.83
CA LEU A 13 8.81 12.05 -14.29
C LEU A 13 8.25 11.11 -15.37
N ALA A 14 7.31 11.59 -16.20
CA ALA A 14 6.73 10.80 -17.25
C ALA A 14 7.78 10.38 -18.29
N GLU A 15 8.65 11.29 -18.73
CA GLU A 15 9.76 10.97 -19.64
C GLU A 15 10.74 9.98 -19.01
N TYR A 16 11.06 10.17 -17.73
CA TYR A 16 11.96 9.27 -17.01
C TYR A 16 11.45 7.84 -17.01
N PHE A 17 10.19 7.63 -16.58
CA PHE A 17 9.59 6.30 -16.52
C PHE A 17 9.34 5.70 -17.91
N ARG A 18 9.01 6.50 -18.93
CA ARG A 18 8.89 5.99 -20.32
C ARG A 18 10.22 5.46 -20.85
N ARG A 19 11.36 6.10 -20.52
CA ARG A 19 12.70 5.59 -20.87
C ARG A 19 13.02 4.25 -20.22
N LEU A 20 12.44 3.98 -19.06
CA LEU A 20 12.55 2.70 -18.37
C LEU A 20 11.56 1.64 -18.90
N GLY A 21 10.74 1.97 -19.92
CA GLY A 21 9.81 1.04 -20.55
C GLY A 21 8.41 1.01 -19.94
N PHE A 22 8.09 1.93 -19.03
CA PHE A 22 6.75 2.01 -18.46
C PHE A 22 5.77 2.73 -19.37
N GLU A 23 4.52 2.26 -19.42
CA GLU A 23 3.41 3.03 -19.94
C GLU A 23 2.95 4.07 -18.92
N VAL A 24 3.06 5.36 -19.24
CA VAL A 24 2.77 6.44 -18.31
C VAL A 24 1.57 7.26 -18.77
N THR A 25 0.56 7.28 -17.92
CA THR A 25 -0.58 8.20 -18.02
C THR A 25 -0.36 9.39 -17.10
N GLU A 26 -0.46 10.59 -17.63
CA GLU A 26 -0.30 11.84 -16.90
C GLU A 26 -1.66 12.48 -16.62
N LYS A 27 -1.84 13.03 -15.42
CA LYS A 27 -3.00 13.81 -15.03
C LYS A 27 -2.56 15.05 -14.25
N GLU A 28 -3.19 16.18 -14.53
CA GLU A 28 -2.86 17.47 -13.92
C GLU A 28 -3.70 17.81 -12.68
N SER A 29 -4.71 16.97 -12.36
CA SER A 29 -5.61 17.24 -11.25
C SER A 29 -6.23 15.97 -10.68
N GLY A 30 -6.65 16.03 -9.41
CA GLY A 30 -7.35 14.94 -8.75
C GLY A 30 -8.63 14.49 -9.45
N PRO A 31 -9.53 15.39 -9.90
CA PRO A 31 -10.74 15.00 -10.63
C PRO A 31 -10.46 14.24 -11.92
N SER A 32 -9.51 14.70 -12.73
CA SER A 32 -9.13 14.01 -13.99
C SER A 32 -8.49 12.65 -13.73
N ALA A 33 -7.71 12.55 -12.66
CA ALA A 33 -7.10 11.28 -12.21
C ALA A 33 -8.14 10.30 -11.70
N LEU A 34 -9.13 10.74 -10.92
CA LEU A 34 -10.22 9.91 -10.41
C LEU A 34 -11.02 9.29 -11.55
N GLN A 35 -11.35 10.10 -12.56
CA GLN A 35 -12.06 9.60 -13.75
C GLN A 35 -11.23 8.54 -14.50
N ALA A 36 -9.94 8.78 -14.70
CA ALA A 36 -9.08 7.82 -15.39
C ALA A 36 -8.91 6.51 -14.60
N ALA A 37 -8.70 6.60 -13.28
CA ALA A 37 -8.47 5.44 -12.42
C ALA A 37 -9.72 4.56 -12.23
N THR A 38 -10.91 5.10 -12.46
CA THR A 38 -12.16 4.33 -12.46
C THR A 38 -12.46 3.68 -13.82
N ALA A 39 -11.90 4.21 -14.90
CA ALA A 39 -12.11 3.69 -16.26
C ALA A 39 -11.05 2.66 -16.68
N THR A 40 -9.84 2.74 -16.12
CA THR A 40 -8.70 1.90 -16.54
C THR A 40 -7.93 1.42 -15.29
N ARG A 41 -7.43 0.19 -15.35
CA ARG A 41 -6.54 -0.34 -14.30
C ARG A 41 -5.13 0.18 -14.47
N PHE A 42 -4.49 0.46 -13.37
CA PHE A 42 -3.10 0.89 -13.28
C PHE A 42 -2.35 -0.01 -12.30
N ASP A 43 -1.08 -0.25 -12.55
CA ASP A 43 -0.23 -1.07 -11.70
C ASP A 43 0.35 -0.26 -10.52
N CYS A 44 0.48 1.07 -10.69
CA CYS A 44 0.98 1.97 -9.65
C CYS A 44 0.47 3.39 -9.86
N PHE A 45 0.22 4.08 -8.74
CA PHE A 45 -0.07 5.51 -8.69
C PHE A 45 1.08 6.28 -8.05
N ILE A 46 1.44 7.40 -8.65
CA ILE A 46 2.34 8.40 -8.09
C ILE A 46 1.53 9.70 -8.04
N PHE A 47 1.22 10.16 -6.83
CA PHE A 47 0.39 11.35 -6.62
C PHE A 47 1.17 12.42 -5.86
N ASP A 48 1.12 13.64 -6.34
CA ASP A 48 1.45 14.76 -5.47
C ASP A 48 0.38 14.91 -4.38
N VAL A 49 0.82 15.25 -3.16
CA VAL A 49 -0.11 15.46 -2.04
C VAL A 49 -0.83 16.79 -2.21
N ALA A 50 -0.10 17.86 -2.55
CA ALA A 50 -0.60 19.22 -2.55
C ALA A 50 -1.05 19.64 -3.94
N MET A 51 -2.27 19.29 -4.32
CA MET A 51 -2.87 19.70 -5.59
C MET A 51 -4.10 20.61 -5.37
N PRO A 52 -4.36 21.55 -6.28
CA PRO A 52 -5.60 22.36 -6.27
C PRO A 52 -6.87 21.50 -6.40
N GLU A 53 -7.99 21.99 -5.91
CA GLU A 53 -9.33 21.38 -5.98
C GLU A 53 -9.50 20.05 -5.24
N MET A 54 -8.55 19.14 -5.37
CA MET A 54 -8.56 17.83 -4.74
C MET A 54 -7.13 17.39 -4.46
N THR A 55 -6.78 17.28 -3.20
CA THR A 55 -5.47 16.79 -2.77
C THR A 55 -5.26 15.32 -3.17
N GLY A 56 -3.99 14.89 -3.30
CA GLY A 56 -3.68 13.48 -3.55
C GLY A 56 -4.26 12.55 -2.50
N ILE A 57 -4.33 13.01 -1.24
CA ILE A 57 -4.92 12.26 -0.12
C ILE A 57 -6.42 12.05 -0.32
N GLU A 58 -7.15 13.10 -0.69
CA GLU A 58 -8.58 13.02 -0.97
C GLU A 58 -8.87 12.16 -2.20
N LEU A 59 -8.03 12.26 -3.24
CA LEU A 59 -8.09 11.41 -4.41
C LEU A 59 -7.97 9.94 -4.01
N LEU A 60 -6.95 9.60 -3.20
CA LEU A 60 -6.74 8.23 -2.76
C LEU A 60 -7.90 7.71 -1.91
N LYS A 61 -8.42 8.52 -0.98
CA LYS A 61 -9.61 8.15 -0.18
C LYS A 61 -10.78 7.76 -1.09
N LYS A 62 -11.08 8.60 -2.10
CA LYS A 62 -12.18 8.34 -3.06
C LYS A 62 -11.93 7.09 -3.93
N LEU A 63 -10.68 6.77 -4.23
CA LEU A 63 -10.32 5.56 -4.95
C LEU A 63 -10.50 4.32 -4.05
N ARG A 64 -10.07 4.39 -2.79
CA ARG A 64 -10.24 3.29 -1.82
C ARG A 64 -11.72 3.02 -1.49
N GLU A 65 -12.57 4.06 -1.46
CA GLU A 65 -14.04 3.92 -1.35
C GLU A 65 -14.68 3.20 -2.54
N ARG A 66 -13.97 3.10 -3.67
CA ARG A 66 -14.38 2.37 -4.88
C ARG A 66 -13.62 1.05 -5.08
N ASP A 67 -13.05 0.52 -4.00
CA ASP A 67 -12.27 -0.72 -3.98
C ASP A 67 -11.08 -0.75 -4.95
N VAL A 68 -10.56 0.43 -5.35
CA VAL A 68 -9.31 0.52 -6.10
C VAL A 68 -8.15 0.27 -5.15
N THR A 69 -7.47 -0.87 -5.31
CA THR A 69 -6.37 -1.33 -4.44
C THR A 69 -4.98 -1.08 -5.05
N THR A 70 -4.91 -0.39 -6.19
CA THR A 70 -3.64 -0.06 -6.86
C THR A 70 -2.64 0.56 -5.89
N PRO A 71 -1.39 0.07 -5.84
CA PRO A 71 -0.31 0.62 -5.03
C PRO A 71 -0.12 2.11 -5.28
N THR A 72 0.01 2.90 -4.22
CA THR A 72 0.08 4.35 -4.32
C THR A 72 1.28 4.89 -3.55
N LEU A 73 2.13 5.66 -4.24
CA LEU A 73 3.21 6.44 -3.68
C LEU A 73 2.84 7.92 -3.72
N PHE A 74 3.02 8.60 -2.59
CA PHE A 74 2.86 10.04 -2.51
C PHE A 74 4.20 10.78 -2.65
N LEU A 75 4.17 11.85 -3.44
CA LEU A 75 5.20 12.89 -3.43
C LEU A 75 4.74 14.01 -2.49
N THR A 76 5.56 14.43 -1.54
CA THR A 76 5.17 15.41 -0.53
C THR A 76 6.25 16.45 -0.28
N ALA A 77 5.87 17.68 0.04
CA ALA A 77 6.81 18.68 0.55
C ALA A 77 7.26 18.28 1.98
N HIS A 78 8.50 18.58 2.34
CA HIS A 78 9.21 18.07 3.52
C HIS A 78 8.56 18.40 4.88
N ASP A 79 7.68 19.40 4.96
CA ASP A 79 7.27 20.04 6.22
C ASP A 79 5.89 19.63 6.77
N LEU A 80 5.17 18.71 6.14
CA LEU A 80 3.80 18.40 6.54
C LEU A 80 3.68 17.02 7.20
N LEU A 81 4.10 16.93 8.48
CA LEU A 81 3.90 15.75 9.33
C LEU A 81 2.41 15.33 9.39
N ASP A 82 1.50 16.30 9.44
CA ASP A 82 0.06 16.05 9.54
C ASP A 82 -0.51 15.45 8.23
N ASP A 83 -0.04 15.87 7.06
CA ASP A 83 -0.47 15.32 5.77
C ASP A 83 -0.01 13.87 5.59
N ARG A 84 1.11 13.49 6.20
CA ARG A 84 1.65 12.13 6.12
C ARG A 84 0.86 11.15 6.97
N VAL A 85 0.43 11.56 8.18
CA VAL A 85 -0.47 10.76 9.00
C VAL A 85 -1.81 10.59 8.27
N ALA A 86 -2.38 11.67 7.75
CA ALA A 86 -3.62 11.64 6.98
C ALA A 86 -3.53 10.78 5.71
N GLY A 87 -2.38 10.79 5.05
CA GLY A 87 -2.16 9.98 3.86
C GLY A 87 -1.95 8.49 4.15
N PHE A 88 -1.24 8.13 5.22
CA PHE A 88 -1.21 6.74 5.68
C PHE A 88 -2.60 6.25 6.11
N GLU A 89 -3.39 7.10 6.73
CA GLU A 89 -4.81 6.80 7.02
C GLU A 89 -5.64 6.64 5.75
N ALA A 90 -5.30 7.36 4.66
CA ALA A 90 -5.96 7.23 3.37
C ALA A 90 -5.63 5.94 2.62
N GLY A 91 -4.54 5.25 2.97
CA GLY A 91 -4.20 3.98 2.36
C GLY A 91 -3.04 4.01 1.36
N ALA A 92 -2.14 4.99 1.47
CA ALA A 92 -0.91 5.00 0.70
C ALA A 92 0.03 3.87 1.11
N ASP A 93 0.81 3.38 0.15
CA ASP A 93 1.75 2.29 0.34
C ASP A 93 3.18 2.79 0.54
N ASP A 94 3.51 3.99 0.04
CA ASP A 94 4.81 4.64 0.25
C ASP A 94 4.72 6.17 0.11
N TYR A 95 5.78 6.87 0.57
CA TYR A 95 5.94 8.32 0.52
C TYR A 95 7.36 8.69 0.13
N LEU A 96 7.50 9.76 -0.65
CA LEU A 96 8.78 10.34 -1.03
C LEU A 96 8.73 11.86 -0.86
N ALA A 97 9.64 12.40 -0.05
CA ALA A 97 9.72 13.84 0.17
C ALA A 97 10.43 14.53 -0.99
N LYS A 98 9.91 15.67 -1.41
CA LYS A 98 10.56 16.63 -2.31
C LYS A 98 11.61 17.45 -1.50
N PRO A 99 12.84 17.68 -2.00
CA PRO A 99 13.37 17.21 -3.27
C PRO A 99 13.87 15.75 -3.22
N PHE A 100 13.68 15.02 -4.30
CA PHE A 100 14.11 13.63 -4.46
C PHE A 100 14.87 13.42 -5.78
N SER A 101 15.60 12.31 -5.87
CA SER A 101 16.18 11.90 -7.15
C SER A 101 15.19 11.02 -7.93
N PRO A 102 15.09 11.14 -9.29
CA PRO A 102 14.27 10.24 -10.09
C PRO A 102 14.62 8.76 -9.88
N ARG A 103 15.89 8.45 -9.61
CA ARG A 103 16.34 7.10 -9.32
C ARG A 103 15.82 6.55 -7.99
N GLU A 104 15.67 7.40 -6.96
CA GLU A 104 15.06 7.00 -5.70
C GLU A 104 13.58 6.66 -5.90
N LEU A 105 12.86 7.49 -6.66
CA LEU A 105 11.48 7.23 -7.02
C LEU A 105 11.32 5.92 -7.82
N GLU A 106 12.23 5.66 -8.77
CA GLU A 106 12.28 4.40 -9.54
C GLU A 106 12.37 3.19 -8.62
N TYR A 107 13.34 3.14 -7.70
CA TYR A 107 13.49 2.01 -6.78
C TYR A 107 12.23 1.76 -5.92
N ARG A 108 11.55 2.84 -5.52
CA ARG A 108 10.32 2.74 -4.73
C ARG A 108 9.16 2.21 -5.55
N VAL A 109 8.99 2.71 -6.78
CA VAL A 109 7.97 2.23 -7.72
C VAL A 109 8.20 0.75 -8.05
N GLU A 110 9.44 0.35 -8.35
CA GLU A 110 9.75 -1.06 -8.56
C GLU A 110 9.47 -1.93 -7.34
N ALA A 111 9.75 -1.43 -6.13
CA ALA A 111 9.41 -2.14 -4.91
C ALA A 111 7.90 -2.32 -4.75
N LEU A 112 7.10 -1.30 -5.07
CA LEU A 112 5.65 -1.38 -5.06
C LEU A 112 5.11 -2.37 -6.10
N LEU A 113 5.67 -2.37 -7.31
CA LEU A 113 5.27 -3.27 -8.40
C LEU A 113 5.63 -4.73 -8.10
N ARG A 114 6.82 -4.99 -7.52
CA ARG A 114 7.20 -6.35 -7.07
C ARG A 114 6.24 -6.90 -6.02
N ARG A 115 5.69 -6.04 -5.18
CA ARG A 115 4.66 -6.40 -4.19
C ARG A 115 3.34 -6.78 -4.85
N GLY A 116 3.05 -6.22 -6.04
CA GLY A 116 1.78 -6.41 -6.75
C GLY A 116 1.72 -7.58 -7.73
N GLY A 117 2.82 -8.29 -8.04
CA GLY A 117 2.64 -9.28 -9.07
C GLY A 117 3.80 -9.96 -9.77
N ALA A 118 4.84 -10.37 -9.12
CA ALA A 118 5.77 -11.34 -9.72
C ALA A 118 5.71 -12.66 -8.96
N ALA A 119 5.05 -13.65 -9.52
CA ALA A 119 5.09 -15.02 -9.01
C ALA A 119 6.49 -15.61 -9.19
N PRO A 120 7.19 -16.09 -8.12
CA PRO A 120 8.34 -16.98 -8.24
C PRO A 120 7.89 -18.39 -8.65
N PRO A 121 8.81 -19.25 -9.13
CA PRO A 121 8.48 -20.59 -9.61
C PRO A 121 8.02 -21.53 -8.49
N GLU A 122 7.30 -22.55 -8.89
CA GLU A 122 6.59 -23.53 -8.08
C GLU A 122 7.40 -24.15 -6.94
N THR A 123 6.98 -23.93 -5.69
CA THR A 123 7.28 -24.79 -4.56
C THR A 123 6.02 -24.99 -3.70
N ASP A 124 5.78 -26.23 -3.36
CA ASP A 124 4.68 -26.69 -2.51
C ASP A 124 4.86 -26.10 -1.09
N GLY A 125 3.97 -25.20 -0.66
CA GLY A 125 4.08 -24.53 0.65
C GLY A 125 3.48 -23.12 0.69
N GLU A 126 2.84 -22.68 -0.38
CA GLU A 126 2.46 -21.27 -0.59
C GLU A 126 1.04 -20.91 -0.15
N ARG A 127 0.30 -21.84 0.46
CA ARG A 127 -1.05 -21.61 0.96
C ARG A 127 -1.08 -21.73 2.48
N ILE A 128 -1.50 -20.67 3.15
CA ILE A 128 -1.68 -20.66 4.60
C ILE A 128 -3.18 -20.63 4.89
N GLU A 129 -3.63 -21.55 5.73
CA GLU A 129 -5.02 -21.63 6.17
C GLU A 129 -5.09 -21.39 7.68
N VAL A 130 -5.89 -20.40 8.09
CA VAL A 130 -6.12 -20.07 9.50
C VAL A 130 -7.62 -19.87 9.72
N GLY A 131 -8.28 -20.89 10.23
CA GLY A 131 -9.75 -20.90 10.32
C GLY A 131 -10.40 -20.91 8.93
N ASP A 132 -11.25 -19.91 8.67
CA ASP A 132 -11.90 -19.69 7.37
C ASP A 132 -11.13 -18.70 6.45
N LEU A 133 -9.94 -18.29 6.89
CA LEU A 133 -9.03 -17.44 6.13
C LEU A 133 -8.03 -18.29 5.37
N VAL A 134 -7.95 -18.10 4.07
CA VAL A 134 -7.00 -18.74 3.16
C VAL A 134 -6.17 -17.66 2.50
N ILE A 135 -4.85 -17.74 2.63
CA ILE A 135 -3.88 -16.84 2.04
C ILE A 135 -3.09 -17.63 1.00
N ASP A 136 -3.30 -17.33 -0.26
CA ASP A 136 -2.56 -17.90 -1.39
C ASP A 136 -1.43 -16.92 -1.76
N LYS A 137 -0.21 -17.26 -1.34
CA LYS A 137 0.97 -16.42 -1.58
C LYS A 137 1.32 -16.31 -3.05
N ARG A 138 1.12 -17.40 -3.80
CA ARG A 138 1.42 -17.46 -5.23
C ARG A 138 0.50 -16.57 -6.06
N ARG A 139 -0.80 -16.60 -5.74
CA ARG A 139 -1.80 -15.80 -6.45
C ARG A 139 -1.96 -14.39 -5.87
N HIS A 140 -1.29 -14.08 -4.77
CA HIS A 140 -1.52 -12.86 -3.99
C HIS A 140 -3.01 -12.67 -3.68
N GLU A 141 -3.68 -13.75 -3.33
CA GLU A 141 -5.11 -13.78 -3.06
C GLU A 141 -5.40 -14.12 -1.62
N VAL A 142 -6.38 -13.46 -1.07
CA VAL A 142 -6.91 -13.75 0.26
C VAL A 142 -8.38 -14.09 0.11
N ILE A 143 -8.78 -15.22 0.66
CA ILE A 143 -10.16 -15.70 0.67
C ILE A 143 -10.60 -15.85 2.12
N ARG A 144 -11.76 -15.34 2.46
CA ARG A 144 -12.38 -15.51 3.76
C ARG A 144 -13.84 -15.99 3.59
N ASN A 145 -14.22 -17.06 4.26
CA ASN A 145 -15.55 -17.67 4.11
C ASN A 145 -15.92 -17.95 2.63
N GLY A 146 -14.95 -18.28 1.77
CA GLY A 146 -15.16 -18.50 0.35
C GLY A 146 -15.25 -17.23 -0.50
N PHE A 147 -15.17 -16.04 0.08
CA PHE A 147 -15.18 -14.77 -0.64
C PHE A 147 -13.78 -14.16 -0.71
N ARG A 148 -13.44 -13.62 -1.88
CA ARG A 148 -12.18 -12.90 -2.07
C ARG A 148 -12.19 -11.60 -1.27
N VAL A 149 -11.05 -11.31 -0.63
CA VAL A 149 -10.79 -10.06 0.09
C VAL A 149 -9.76 -9.25 -0.70
N ASP A 150 -10.16 -8.08 -1.19
CA ASP A 150 -9.28 -7.22 -1.98
C ASP A 150 -8.36 -6.40 -1.05
N LEU A 151 -7.11 -6.81 -0.98
CA LEU A 151 -6.06 -6.15 -0.21
C LEU A 151 -5.15 -5.32 -1.13
N THR A 152 -4.60 -4.21 -0.61
CA THR A 152 -3.45 -3.59 -1.25
C THR A 152 -2.22 -4.49 -1.09
N PRO A 153 -1.20 -4.35 -1.95
CA PRO A 153 0.02 -5.15 -1.82
C PRO A 153 0.66 -5.07 -0.43
N LEU A 154 0.63 -3.90 0.19
CA LEU A 154 1.16 -3.69 1.53
C LEU A 154 0.34 -4.42 2.61
N GLU A 155 -0.99 -4.34 2.52
CA GLU A 155 -1.89 -5.06 3.42
C GLU A 155 -1.71 -6.58 3.28
N PHE A 156 -1.53 -7.06 2.05
CA PHE A 156 -1.22 -8.47 1.78
C PHE A 156 0.09 -8.89 2.45
N GLN A 157 1.18 -8.13 2.28
CA GLN A 157 2.46 -8.44 2.88
C GLN A 157 2.42 -8.44 4.41
N ILE A 158 1.71 -7.49 5.02
CA ILE A 158 1.51 -7.47 6.47
C ILE A 158 0.79 -8.75 6.90
N LEU A 159 -0.29 -9.13 6.22
CA LEU A 159 -1.03 -10.34 6.53
C LEU A 159 -0.19 -11.59 6.33
N GLU A 160 0.54 -11.68 5.23
CA GLU A 160 1.45 -12.79 4.93
C GLU A 160 2.53 -12.94 6.01
N LEU A 161 3.13 -11.84 6.45
CA LEU A 161 4.13 -11.85 7.52
C LEU A 161 3.54 -12.31 8.85
N LEU A 162 2.36 -11.81 9.20
CA LEU A 162 1.66 -12.26 10.41
C LEU A 162 1.28 -13.75 10.33
N ALA A 163 0.92 -14.22 9.14
CA ALA A 163 0.50 -15.59 8.88
C ALA A 163 1.67 -16.57 8.71
N SER A 164 2.88 -16.09 8.49
CA SER A 164 4.07 -16.95 8.42
C SER A 164 4.35 -17.66 9.75
N GLU A 165 3.98 -17.03 10.87
CA GLU A 165 4.11 -17.58 12.22
C GLU A 165 2.86 -17.21 13.05
N PRO A 166 1.72 -17.92 12.87
CA PRO A 166 0.51 -17.67 13.64
C PRO A 166 0.80 -17.74 15.15
N GLY A 167 0.14 -16.89 15.93
CA GLY A 167 0.35 -16.79 17.38
C GLY A 167 1.56 -15.97 17.81
N ARG A 168 2.56 -15.83 16.96
CA ARG A 168 3.74 -14.99 17.24
C ARG A 168 3.35 -13.51 17.30
N ALA A 169 3.74 -12.83 18.39
CA ALA A 169 3.64 -11.39 18.49
C ALA A 169 4.80 -10.69 17.77
N TRP A 170 4.48 -9.89 16.78
CA TRP A 170 5.44 -9.05 16.05
C TRP A 170 5.41 -7.63 16.62
N SER A 171 6.58 -7.08 16.92
CA SER A 171 6.64 -5.67 17.30
C SER A 171 6.31 -4.77 16.09
N ARG A 172 5.82 -3.55 16.36
CA ARG A 172 5.55 -2.56 15.30
C ARG A 172 6.77 -2.30 14.44
N ASN A 173 7.94 -2.14 15.05
CA ASN A 173 9.20 -1.93 14.32
C ASN A 173 9.58 -3.15 13.49
N ALA A 174 9.46 -4.36 14.03
CA ALA A 174 9.76 -5.57 13.27
C ALA A 174 8.86 -5.76 12.05
N LEU A 175 7.57 -5.40 12.15
CA LEU A 175 6.66 -5.38 11.00
C LEU A 175 7.09 -4.34 9.97
N LEU A 176 7.41 -3.14 10.44
CA LEU A 176 7.89 -2.06 9.58
C LEU A 176 9.17 -2.44 8.83
N ASP A 177 10.16 -2.98 9.52
CA ASP A 177 11.47 -3.34 8.95
C ASP A 177 11.37 -4.50 7.93
N ARG A 178 10.38 -5.40 8.09
CA ARG A 178 10.16 -6.53 7.18
C ARG A 178 9.34 -6.15 5.95
N VAL A 179 8.39 -5.26 6.13
CA VAL A 179 7.45 -4.84 5.08
C VAL A 179 7.99 -3.67 4.27
N TRP A 180 8.80 -2.80 4.87
CA TRP A 180 9.54 -1.73 4.18
C TRP A 180 11.03 -2.05 4.18
N SER A 181 11.71 -1.92 3.03
CA SER A 181 13.17 -2.09 2.94
C SER A 181 13.92 -1.10 3.83
N THR A 182 15.07 -1.53 4.36
CA THR A 182 15.88 -0.86 5.40
C THR A 182 16.50 0.48 4.99
N ASP A 183 16.43 0.91 3.73
CA ASP A 183 17.03 2.17 3.25
C ASP A 183 16.23 3.43 3.63
N TYR A 184 15.35 3.30 4.62
CA TYR A 184 14.41 4.34 5.02
C TYR A 184 14.83 4.99 6.35
N GLU A 185 16.00 5.58 6.40
CA GLU A 185 16.38 6.42 7.54
C GLU A 185 15.64 7.77 7.49
N GLY A 186 14.84 8.07 8.48
CA GLY A 186 14.36 9.42 8.75
C GLY A 186 12.86 9.65 8.88
N TYR A 187 12.01 8.65 8.75
CA TYR A 187 10.56 8.89 8.81
C TYR A 187 9.85 8.03 9.87
N GLN A 188 8.94 8.65 10.64
CA GLN A 188 8.06 7.91 11.55
C GLN A 188 7.10 7.04 10.73
N ARG A 189 7.49 5.80 10.50
CA ARG A 189 6.63 4.78 9.90
C ARG A 189 5.59 4.36 10.95
N ASN A 190 4.36 4.25 10.54
CA ASN A 190 3.30 3.77 11.41
C ASN A 190 2.55 2.62 10.76
N ILE A 191 2.61 1.44 11.38
CA ILE A 191 1.92 0.24 10.90
C ILE A 191 0.42 0.25 11.26
N ASP A 192 0.03 0.98 12.31
CA ASP A 192 -1.29 0.92 12.89
C ASP A 192 -2.43 1.27 11.90
N PRO A 193 -2.32 2.29 11.02
CA PRO A 193 -3.33 2.55 10.00
C PRO A 193 -3.54 1.39 9.03
N HIS A 194 -2.46 0.69 8.66
CA HIS A 194 -2.54 -0.46 7.74
C HIS A 194 -3.22 -1.65 8.43
N ILE A 195 -2.90 -1.90 9.69
CA ILE A 195 -3.60 -2.91 10.51
C ILE A 195 -5.09 -2.57 10.64
N ASN A 196 -5.43 -1.31 10.86
CA ASN A 196 -6.83 -0.89 10.97
C ASN A 196 -7.61 -1.11 9.66
N ARG A 197 -6.99 -0.84 8.49
CA ARG A 197 -7.60 -1.13 7.19
C ARG A 197 -7.71 -2.62 6.93
N LEU A 198 -6.67 -3.36 7.22
CA LEU A 198 -6.66 -4.82 7.12
C LEU A 198 -7.81 -5.42 7.93
N ARG A 199 -8.00 -4.95 9.18
CA ARG A 199 -9.14 -5.36 10.02
C ARG A 199 -10.48 -5.00 9.39
N LYS A 200 -10.65 -3.81 8.83
CA LYS A 200 -11.90 -3.41 8.15
C LYS A 200 -12.28 -4.36 7.02
N LYS A 201 -11.30 -4.98 6.37
CA LYS A 201 -11.50 -5.92 5.25
C LYS A 201 -11.63 -7.37 5.72
N LEU A 202 -10.89 -7.74 6.76
CA LEU A 202 -10.83 -9.12 7.26
C LEU A 202 -11.82 -9.43 8.37
N GLU A 203 -12.17 -8.46 9.22
CA GLU A 203 -12.95 -8.73 10.42
C GLU A 203 -14.42 -8.44 10.21
N THR A 204 -15.28 -9.20 10.87
CA THR A 204 -16.72 -8.88 10.95
C THR A 204 -16.96 -7.66 11.84
N ASP A 205 -16.18 -7.55 12.94
CA ASP A 205 -16.14 -6.38 13.81
C ASP A 205 -14.68 -5.95 13.99
N PRO A 206 -14.22 -4.89 13.30
CA PRO A 206 -12.84 -4.38 13.41
C PRO A 206 -12.45 -3.93 14.81
N LYS A 207 -13.41 -3.61 15.70
CA LYS A 207 -13.15 -3.20 17.09
C LYS A 207 -12.91 -4.40 17.99
N ASN A 208 -13.46 -5.56 17.64
CA ASN A 208 -13.27 -6.84 18.32
C ASN A 208 -12.71 -7.87 17.34
N PRO A 209 -11.44 -7.70 16.90
CA PRO A 209 -10.86 -8.51 15.85
C PRO A 209 -10.67 -9.96 16.30
N ARG A 210 -10.90 -10.91 15.38
CA ARG A 210 -10.69 -12.35 15.57
C ARG A 210 -9.39 -12.84 14.95
N TYR A 211 -8.98 -12.27 13.82
CA TYR A 211 -7.78 -12.67 13.08
C TYR A 211 -6.55 -11.87 13.49
N VAL A 212 -6.58 -10.56 13.34
CA VAL A 212 -5.42 -9.70 13.61
C VAL A 212 -5.54 -9.10 15.00
N LEU A 213 -4.90 -9.73 15.97
CA LEU A 213 -4.98 -9.35 17.38
C LEU A 213 -3.91 -8.31 17.74
N THR A 214 -4.28 -7.41 18.69
CA THR A 214 -3.31 -6.49 19.31
C THR A 214 -2.70 -7.13 20.55
N VAL A 215 -1.38 -7.15 20.60
CA VAL A 215 -0.61 -7.51 21.81
C VAL A 215 -0.15 -6.21 22.45
N ARG A 216 -0.82 -5.84 23.57
CA ARG A 216 -0.56 -4.57 24.28
C ARG A 216 0.92 -4.43 24.66
N GLY A 217 1.51 -3.26 24.42
CA GLY A 217 2.91 -2.99 24.69
C GLY A 217 3.90 -3.62 23.69
N VAL A 218 3.46 -4.48 22.76
CA VAL A 218 4.30 -5.15 21.76
C VAL A 218 3.92 -4.70 20.35
N GLY A 219 2.78 -5.14 19.84
CA GLY A 219 2.37 -4.92 18.45
C GLY A 219 1.20 -5.80 18.06
N TYR A 220 1.38 -6.65 17.05
CA TYR A 220 0.29 -7.43 16.45
C TYR A 220 0.67 -8.89 16.23
N LYS A 221 -0.34 -9.74 16.16
CA LYS A 221 -0.19 -11.16 15.80
C LYS A 221 -1.40 -11.65 15.00
N LEU A 222 -1.22 -12.69 14.18
CA LEU A 222 -2.35 -13.46 13.67
C LEU A 222 -2.80 -14.46 14.74
N ASN A 223 -4.11 -14.59 14.94
CA ASN A 223 -4.67 -15.60 15.83
C ASN A 223 -4.50 -16.99 15.22
N GLU A 224 -4.14 -17.97 16.03
CA GLU A 224 -3.98 -19.37 15.57
C GLU A 224 -5.31 -20.05 15.33
N ALA A 225 -6.33 -19.66 16.09
CA ALA A 225 -7.69 -20.23 16.05
C ALA A 225 -8.73 -19.11 16.18
N PRO A 226 -9.01 -18.36 15.10
CA PRO A 226 -9.95 -17.26 15.09
C PRO A 226 -11.42 -17.70 15.20
#